data_f7c55e1214bcc837fca22d0d5d0c9023
#
_entry.id   f7c55e1214bcc837fca22d0d5d0c9023
#
_cell.length_a   1.000
_cell.length_b   1.000
_cell.length_c   1.000
_cell.angle_alpha   90.00
_cell.angle_beta   90.00
_cell.angle_gamma   90.00
#
_symmetry.space_group_name_H-M   'P 1'
#
loop_
_entity.id
_entity.type
_entity.pdbx_description
1 polymer ?
#
loop_
_entity_poly.entity_id
_entity_poly.type
_entity_poly.pdbx_seq_one_letter_code
_entity_poly.pdbx_strand_id
1 'polypeptide(L)'
;MSSVPVAIADTNGLYRILAKKDPRHAEHTAALARIGHLVVSPLVLAELDYFLCERSGSRAAGIALDFIAKQADLRRFEIPDVGPHFRTAVSVAEGYRDLDGGKGVGLTDAMNAALAAAYRTDAVFTTDKHFRVIRPLTRHDAFRLLPEDL
;
A
#
# COMPACT_ATOMS: atom_id res chain seq x y z
N MET A 1 13.59 -0.98 -16.76
CA MET A 1 13.75 0.44 -16.43
C MET A 1 12.70 0.87 -15.43
N SER A 2 13.12 1.41 -14.30
CA SER A 2 12.21 1.90 -13.29
C SER A 2 11.58 3.21 -13.76
N SER A 3 10.26 3.33 -13.70
CA SER A 3 9.55 4.56 -14.05
C SER A 3 8.92 5.23 -12.83
N VAL A 4 8.91 4.55 -11.68
CA VAL A 4 8.38 5.06 -10.41
C VAL A 4 9.44 4.85 -9.34
N PRO A 5 10.11 5.92 -8.89
CA PRO A 5 11.19 5.76 -7.90
C PRO A 5 10.70 5.17 -6.57
N VAL A 6 9.58 5.66 -6.05
CA VAL A 6 9.02 5.23 -4.76
C VAL A 6 7.52 5.11 -4.89
N ALA A 7 6.95 4.04 -4.34
CA ALA A 7 5.51 3.87 -4.22
C ALA A 7 5.16 3.33 -2.84
N ILE A 8 3.95 3.64 -2.38
CA ILE A 8 3.41 3.15 -1.13
C ILE A 8 2.54 1.94 -1.42
N ALA A 9 2.80 0.82 -0.76
CA ALA A 9 2.05 -0.41 -0.98
C ALA A 9 0.75 -0.41 -0.18
N ASP A 10 -0.34 -0.76 -0.85
CA ASP A 10 -1.59 -1.08 -0.18
C ASP A 10 -1.75 -2.61 -0.12
N THR A 11 -2.62 -3.08 0.74
CA THR A 11 -2.83 -4.50 0.99
C THR A 11 -3.22 -5.25 -0.28
N ASN A 12 -4.15 -4.71 -1.07
CA ASN A 12 -4.58 -5.39 -2.29
C ASN A 12 -3.49 -5.49 -3.36
N GLY A 13 -2.63 -4.47 -3.47
CA GLY A 13 -1.50 -4.52 -4.40
C GLY A 13 -0.53 -5.63 -4.04
N LEU A 14 -0.19 -5.73 -2.76
CA LEU A 14 0.68 -6.82 -2.27
C LEU A 14 0.03 -8.19 -2.44
N TYR A 15 -1.24 -8.31 -2.10
CA TYR A 15 -1.95 -9.57 -2.26
C TYR A 15 -1.84 -10.10 -3.69
N ARG A 16 -2.02 -9.22 -4.67
CA ARG A 16 -2.02 -9.63 -6.08
C ARG A 16 -0.67 -10.10 -6.60
N ILE A 17 0.43 -9.61 -6.05
CA ILE A 17 1.76 -10.13 -6.38
C ILE A 17 2.07 -11.46 -5.69
N LEU A 18 1.34 -11.78 -4.63
CA LEU A 18 1.51 -13.03 -3.88
C LEU A 18 0.54 -14.12 -4.35
N ALA A 19 -0.63 -13.72 -4.83
CA ALA A 19 -1.67 -14.64 -5.28
C ALA A 19 -1.52 -14.95 -6.77
N LYS A 20 -0.75 -15.98 -7.09
CA LYS A 20 -0.41 -16.33 -8.47
C LYS A 20 -1.62 -16.64 -9.35
N LYS A 21 -2.73 -17.04 -8.75
CA LYS A 21 -3.97 -17.35 -9.47
C LYS A 21 -4.89 -16.16 -9.65
N ASP A 22 -4.56 -15.02 -9.04
CA ASP A 22 -5.37 -13.80 -9.20
C ASP A 22 -5.30 -13.34 -10.66
N PRO A 23 -6.45 -12.98 -11.28
CA PRO A 23 -6.46 -12.55 -12.69
C PRO A 23 -5.57 -11.34 -12.96
N ARG A 24 -5.29 -10.53 -11.95
CA ARG A 24 -4.47 -9.33 -12.09
C ARG A 24 -3.03 -9.52 -11.63
N HIS A 25 -2.64 -10.76 -11.34
CA HIS A 25 -1.28 -11.07 -10.85
C HIS A 25 -0.19 -10.61 -11.83
N ALA A 26 -0.32 -10.96 -13.10
CA ALA A 26 0.70 -10.62 -14.10
C ALA A 26 0.87 -9.11 -14.24
N GLU A 27 -0.23 -8.39 -14.28
CA GLU A 27 -0.23 -6.92 -14.37
C GLU A 27 0.47 -6.28 -13.17
N HIS A 28 0.17 -6.78 -11.96
CA HIS A 28 0.77 -6.27 -10.73
C HIS A 28 2.24 -6.61 -10.62
N THR A 29 2.63 -7.82 -11.01
CA THR A 29 4.03 -8.22 -11.02
C THR A 29 4.85 -7.38 -12.00
N ALA A 30 4.30 -7.10 -13.17
CA ALA A 30 4.95 -6.24 -14.15
C ALA A 30 5.10 -4.81 -13.63
N ALA A 31 4.06 -4.30 -12.94
CA ALA A 31 4.10 -2.97 -12.34
C ALA A 31 5.16 -2.90 -11.23
N LEU A 32 5.25 -3.94 -10.39
CA LEU A 32 6.24 -3.98 -9.33
C LEU A 32 7.67 -3.86 -9.87
N ALA A 33 7.94 -4.47 -11.02
CA ALA A 33 9.25 -4.40 -11.66
C ALA A 33 9.63 -2.97 -12.07
N ARG A 34 8.63 -2.08 -12.20
CA ARG A 34 8.84 -0.67 -12.57
C ARG A 34 8.95 0.25 -11.35
N ILE A 35 8.73 -0.27 -10.15
CA ILE A 35 8.84 0.49 -8.90
C ILE A 35 10.24 0.28 -8.33
N GLY A 36 10.96 1.38 -8.10
CA GLY A 36 12.33 1.30 -7.61
C GLY A 36 12.39 0.93 -6.14
N HIS A 37 11.47 1.45 -5.32
CA HIS A 37 11.46 1.25 -3.88
C HIS A 37 10.01 1.23 -3.40
N LEU A 38 9.62 0.16 -2.72
CA LEU A 38 8.24 -0.01 -2.24
C LEU A 38 8.21 0.14 -0.72
N VAL A 39 7.42 1.08 -0.23
CA VAL A 39 7.23 1.33 1.20
C VAL A 39 6.02 0.55 1.67
N VAL A 40 6.20 -0.31 2.67
CA VAL A 40 5.16 -1.22 3.15
C VAL A 40 4.89 -0.94 4.62
N SER A 41 3.76 -0.29 4.90
CA SER A 41 3.34 0.04 6.27
C SER A 41 3.15 -1.24 7.11
N PRO A 42 3.56 -1.23 8.37
CA PRO A 42 3.21 -2.32 9.30
C PRO A 42 1.70 -2.56 9.40
N LEU A 43 0.88 -1.52 9.22
CA LEU A 43 -0.58 -1.66 9.25
C LEU A 43 -1.07 -2.48 8.05
N VAL A 44 -0.46 -2.27 6.89
CA VAL A 44 -0.73 -3.06 5.69
C VAL A 44 -0.32 -4.51 5.91
N LEU A 45 0.81 -4.75 6.57
CA LEU A 45 1.28 -6.11 6.84
C LEU A 45 0.33 -6.86 7.78
N ALA A 46 -0.20 -6.19 8.79
CA ALA A 46 -1.18 -6.80 9.70
C ALA A 46 -2.47 -7.15 8.95
N GLU A 47 -2.93 -6.27 8.10
CA GLU A 47 -4.11 -6.48 7.26
C GLU A 47 -3.92 -7.63 6.28
N LEU A 48 -2.76 -7.66 5.63
CA LEU A 48 -2.39 -8.71 4.68
C LEU A 48 -2.31 -10.07 5.35
N ASP A 49 -1.69 -10.14 6.53
CA ASP A 49 -1.59 -11.38 7.31
C ASP A 49 -2.97 -11.93 7.65
N TYR A 50 -3.84 -11.08 8.18
CA TYR A 50 -5.21 -11.47 8.50
C TYR A 50 -5.94 -12.00 7.25
N PHE A 51 -5.86 -11.27 6.17
CA PHE A 51 -6.52 -11.61 4.91
C PHE A 51 -6.03 -12.95 4.35
N LEU A 52 -4.72 -13.17 4.36
CA LEU A 52 -4.13 -14.42 3.87
C LEU A 52 -4.47 -15.59 4.78
N CYS A 53 -4.47 -15.41 6.09
CA CYS A 53 -4.88 -16.46 7.02
C CYS A 53 -6.33 -16.90 6.78
N GLU A 54 -7.22 -15.94 6.55
CA GLU A 54 -8.63 -16.22 6.28
C GLU A 54 -8.81 -16.97 4.95
N ARG A 55 -8.07 -16.57 3.93
CA ARG A 55 -8.25 -17.15 2.59
C ARG A 55 -7.47 -18.42 2.33
N SER A 56 -6.28 -18.53 2.90
CA SER A 56 -5.32 -19.56 2.50
C SER A 56 -4.64 -20.26 3.67
N GLY A 57 -4.93 -19.83 4.90
CA GLY A 57 -4.37 -20.43 6.10
C GLY A 57 -3.05 -19.79 6.54
N SER A 58 -2.65 -20.11 7.77
CA SER A 58 -1.48 -19.48 8.39
C SER A 58 -0.16 -19.85 7.72
N ARG A 59 -0.07 -21.03 7.10
CA ARG A 59 1.14 -21.44 6.39
C ARG A 59 1.39 -20.52 5.18
N ALA A 60 0.35 -20.28 4.39
CA ALA A 60 0.45 -19.39 3.23
C ALA A 60 0.79 -17.97 3.65
N ALA A 61 0.17 -17.49 4.74
CA ALA A 61 0.48 -16.17 5.30
C ALA A 61 1.95 -16.09 5.72
N GLY A 62 2.47 -17.13 6.38
CA GLY A 62 3.87 -17.18 6.79
C GLY A 62 4.85 -17.12 5.62
N ILE A 63 4.54 -17.84 4.53
CA ILE A 63 5.36 -17.82 3.30
C ILE A 63 5.38 -16.40 2.70
N ALA A 64 4.23 -15.75 2.66
CA ALA A 64 4.11 -14.40 2.13
C ALA A 64 4.90 -13.39 2.96
N LEU A 65 4.79 -13.47 4.29
CA LEU A 65 5.52 -12.56 5.18
C LEU A 65 7.03 -12.79 5.09
N ASP A 66 7.47 -14.04 4.93
CA ASP A 66 8.88 -14.35 4.73
C ASP A 66 9.40 -13.75 3.43
N PHE A 67 8.62 -13.82 2.36
CA PHE A 67 8.96 -13.17 1.09
C PHE A 67 9.16 -11.67 1.29
N ILE A 68 8.24 -11.02 2.00
CA ILE A 68 8.33 -9.58 2.25
C ILE A 68 9.55 -9.26 3.10
N ALA A 69 9.85 -10.06 4.13
CA ALA A 69 11.03 -9.88 4.95
C ALA A 69 12.31 -9.96 4.11
N LYS A 70 12.38 -10.90 3.19
CA LYS A 70 13.53 -11.05 2.29
C LYS A 70 13.67 -9.84 1.36
N GLN A 71 12.57 -9.31 0.86
CA GLN A 71 12.60 -8.10 0.04
C GLN A 71 13.08 -6.89 0.85
N ALA A 72 12.71 -6.82 2.12
CA ALA A 72 13.18 -5.77 3.03
C ALA A 72 14.68 -5.91 3.28
N ASP A 73 15.18 -7.13 3.48
CA ASP A 73 16.61 -7.39 3.65
C ASP A 73 17.42 -6.95 2.42
N LEU A 74 16.84 -7.13 1.24
CA LEU A 74 17.45 -6.70 -0.03
C LEU A 74 17.26 -5.21 -0.30
N ARG A 75 16.58 -4.50 0.60
CA ARG A 75 16.29 -3.06 0.50
C ARG A 75 15.45 -2.68 -0.74
N ARG A 76 14.72 -3.61 -1.27
CA ARG A 76 13.73 -3.35 -2.33
C ARG A 76 12.41 -2.87 -1.75
N PHE A 77 12.07 -3.41 -0.57
CA PHE A 77 10.94 -2.96 0.23
C PHE A 77 11.48 -2.30 1.49
N GLU A 78 10.71 -1.39 2.03
CA GLU A 78 11.00 -0.75 3.30
C GLU A 78 9.79 -0.85 4.21
N ILE A 79 10.00 -1.32 5.44
CA ILE A 79 8.96 -1.32 6.47
C ILE A 79 9.29 -0.16 7.41
N PRO A 80 8.61 0.99 7.26
CA PRO A 80 8.96 2.19 8.00
C PRO A 80 8.44 2.15 9.42
N ASP A 81 9.06 2.99 10.27
CA ASP A 81 8.48 3.32 11.56
C ASP A 81 7.29 4.26 11.31
N VAL A 82 6.09 3.85 11.69
CA VAL A 82 4.88 4.64 11.46
C VAL A 82 4.48 5.49 12.65
N GLY A 83 5.09 5.28 13.82
CA GLY A 83 4.80 6.07 15.02
C GLY A 83 4.86 7.57 14.78
N PRO A 84 5.93 8.10 14.16
CA PRO A 84 6.04 9.54 13.89
C PRO A 84 4.96 10.10 12.97
N HIS A 85 4.28 9.23 12.21
CA HIS A 85 3.26 9.64 11.22
C HIS A 85 1.83 9.43 11.73
N PHE A 86 1.69 8.91 12.96
CA PHE A 86 0.37 8.54 13.48
C PHE A 86 -0.58 9.74 13.56
N ARG A 87 -0.11 10.86 14.10
CA ARG A 87 -0.96 12.05 14.24
C ARG A 87 -1.43 12.58 12.88
N THR A 88 -0.57 12.55 11.88
CA THR A 88 -0.94 12.92 10.52
C THR A 88 -1.99 11.97 9.96
N ALA A 89 -1.82 10.67 10.17
CA ALA A 89 -2.79 9.67 9.74
C ALA A 89 -4.17 9.88 10.38
N VAL A 90 -4.20 10.19 11.68
CA VAL A 90 -5.45 10.50 12.38
C VAL A 90 -6.13 11.72 11.76
N SER A 91 -5.37 12.76 11.45
CA SER A 91 -5.91 13.98 10.81
C SER A 91 -6.50 13.65 9.43
N VAL A 92 -5.83 12.81 8.65
CA VAL A 92 -6.35 12.39 7.34
C VAL A 92 -7.66 11.63 7.53
N ALA A 93 -7.70 10.66 8.44
CA ALA A 93 -8.91 9.88 8.71
C ALA A 93 -10.08 10.78 9.12
N GLU A 94 -9.83 11.79 9.96
CA GLU A 94 -10.86 12.73 10.38
C GLU A 94 -11.40 13.56 9.22
N GLY A 95 -10.55 13.94 8.28
CA GLY A 95 -10.95 14.73 7.13
C GLY A 95 -11.90 13.99 6.17
N TYR A 96 -11.92 12.66 6.23
CA TYR A 96 -12.77 11.83 5.35
C TYR A 96 -13.77 10.99 6.13
N ARG A 97 -14.12 11.39 7.34
CA ARG A 97 -14.99 10.63 8.23
C ARG A 97 -16.37 10.36 7.64
N ASP A 98 -16.90 11.27 6.84
CA ASP A 98 -18.22 11.16 6.25
C ASP A 98 -18.26 10.34 4.95
N LEU A 99 -17.11 9.94 4.44
CA LEU A 99 -17.02 9.15 3.22
C LEU A 99 -17.64 7.76 3.45
N ASP A 100 -18.20 7.16 2.40
CA ASP A 100 -18.81 5.82 2.44
C ASP A 100 -19.92 5.69 3.50
N GLY A 101 -20.81 6.67 3.58
CA GLY A 101 -21.94 6.61 4.50
C GLY A 101 -21.51 6.70 5.97
N GLY A 102 -20.41 7.37 6.25
CA GLY A 102 -19.91 7.55 7.60
C GLY A 102 -18.87 6.53 8.04
N LYS A 103 -18.52 5.57 7.18
CA LYS A 103 -17.44 4.62 7.49
C LYS A 103 -16.07 5.26 7.39
N GLY A 104 -15.96 6.30 6.56
CA GLY A 104 -14.72 7.01 6.32
C GLY A 104 -13.67 6.17 5.61
N VAL A 105 -12.42 6.63 5.65
CA VAL A 105 -11.27 5.83 5.22
C VAL A 105 -10.67 5.19 6.46
N GLY A 106 -10.22 3.94 6.35
CA GLY A 106 -9.59 3.25 7.47
C GLY A 106 -8.24 3.83 7.81
N LEU A 107 -7.76 3.51 9.02
CA LEU A 107 -6.45 3.97 9.48
C LEU A 107 -5.32 3.52 8.55
N THR A 108 -5.43 2.34 7.97
CA THR A 108 -4.43 1.82 7.03
C THR A 108 -4.28 2.74 5.81
N ASP A 109 -5.40 3.14 5.20
CA ASP A 109 -5.39 4.06 4.06
C ASP A 109 -4.90 5.45 4.45
N ALA A 110 -5.34 5.93 5.61
CA ALA A 110 -4.90 7.23 6.13
C ALA A 110 -3.39 7.24 6.40
N MET A 111 -2.85 6.15 6.95
CA MET A 111 -1.41 6.01 7.16
C MET A 111 -0.66 5.98 5.84
N ASN A 112 -1.21 5.32 4.82
CA ASN A 112 -0.58 5.31 3.49
C ASN A 112 -0.53 6.72 2.89
N ALA A 113 -1.56 7.53 3.08
CA ALA A 113 -1.53 8.94 2.66
C ALA A 113 -0.45 9.72 3.41
N ALA A 114 -0.30 9.49 4.71
CA ALA A 114 0.74 10.13 5.52
C ALA A 114 2.14 9.71 5.06
N LEU A 115 2.34 8.42 4.78
CA LEU A 115 3.61 7.90 4.29
C LEU A 115 3.95 8.45 2.90
N ALA A 116 2.95 8.55 2.02
CA ALA A 116 3.15 9.13 0.69
C ALA A 116 3.72 10.55 0.82
N ALA A 117 3.20 11.34 1.76
CA ALA A 117 3.72 12.68 2.03
C ALA A 117 5.16 12.65 2.56
N ALA A 118 5.44 11.75 3.50
CA ALA A 118 6.77 11.61 4.09
C ALA A 118 7.82 11.21 3.05
N TYR A 119 7.45 10.35 2.11
CA TYR A 119 8.34 9.90 1.03
C TYR A 119 8.23 10.74 -0.23
N ARG A 120 7.42 11.79 -0.21
CA ARG A 120 7.22 12.74 -1.32
C ARG A 120 6.84 12.06 -2.62
N THR A 121 5.93 11.12 -2.54
CA THR A 121 5.44 10.39 -3.71
C THR A 121 3.92 10.53 -3.83
N ASP A 122 3.43 10.48 -5.05
CA ASP A 122 2.01 10.39 -5.36
C ASP A 122 1.60 8.95 -5.74
N ALA A 123 2.56 8.03 -5.81
CA ALA A 123 2.31 6.69 -6.31
C ALA A 123 1.89 5.74 -5.18
N VAL A 124 0.74 5.10 -5.36
CA VAL A 124 0.22 4.08 -4.44
C VAL A 124 -0.03 2.80 -5.23
N PHE A 125 0.51 1.69 -4.76
CA PHE A 125 0.35 0.38 -5.39
C PHE A 125 -0.95 -0.24 -4.89
N THR A 126 -2.06 0.08 -5.55
CA THR A 126 -3.41 -0.24 -5.10
C THR A 126 -4.41 -0.22 -6.25
N THR A 127 -5.52 -0.95 -6.07
CA THR A 127 -6.70 -0.82 -6.91
C THR A 127 -7.87 -0.16 -6.16
N ASP A 128 -7.64 0.28 -4.93
CA ASP A 128 -8.68 0.88 -4.08
C ASP A 128 -9.01 2.31 -4.54
N LYS A 129 -10.26 2.51 -4.93
CA LYS A 129 -10.74 3.81 -5.44
C LYS A 129 -10.83 4.88 -4.35
N HIS A 130 -10.69 4.54 -3.07
CA HIS A 130 -10.55 5.56 -2.02
C HIS A 130 -9.42 6.53 -2.35
N PHE A 131 -8.33 6.05 -2.98
CA PHE A 131 -7.21 6.91 -3.35
C PHE A 131 -7.52 7.83 -4.55
N ARG A 132 -8.68 7.69 -5.19
CA ARG A 132 -9.20 8.69 -6.15
C ARG A 132 -9.86 9.86 -5.43
N VAL A 133 -10.28 9.65 -4.18
CA VAL A 133 -10.99 10.66 -3.37
C VAL A 133 -10.05 11.32 -2.39
N ILE A 134 -9.19 10.55 -1.72
CA ILE A 134 -8.19 11.09 -0.79
C ILE A 134 -7.22 11.96 -1.57
N ARG A 135 -7.00 13.17 -1.08
CA ARG A 135 -6.06 14.09 -1.72
C ARG A 135 -4.67 13.93 -1.13
N PRO A 136 -3.62 13.98 -1.96
CA PRO A 136 -2.25 13.98 -1.43
C PRO A 136 -2.01 15.19 -0.53
N LEU A 137 -1.19 14.98 0.50
CA LEU A 137 -0.74 16.06 1.39
C LEU A 137 0.46 16.81 0.81
N THR A 138 0.94 16.37 -0.33
CA THR A 138 2.04 16.99 -1.09
C THR A 138 1.48 17.99 -2.09
N ARG A 139 2.34 18.49 -2.98
CA ARG A 139 1.93 19.38 -4.07
C ARG A 139 1.24 18.67 -5.23
N HIS A 140 1.19 17.34 -5.22
CA HIS A 140 0.54 16.58 -6.27
C HIS A 140 -0.97 16.82 -6.24
N ASP A 141 -1.59 16.90 -7.41
CA ASP A 141 -3.04 17.13 -7.52
C ASP A 141 -3.86 15.89 -7.14
N ALA A 142 -3.32 14.71 -7.43
CA ALA A 142 -4.01 13.45 -7.19
C ALA A 142 -2.97 12.33 -7.00
N PHE A 143 -3.40 11.24 -6.37
CA PHE A 143 -2.60 10.02 -6.32
C PHE A 143 -2.60 9.32 -7.67
N ARG A 144 -1.48 8.70 -8.01
CA ARG A 144 -1.40 7.73 -9.11
C ARG A 144 -1.59 6.35 -8.53
N LEU A 145 -2.61 5.66 -8.98
CA LEU A 145 -2.88 4.29 -8.57
C LEU A 145 -2.18 3.34 -9.54
N LEU A 146 -1.27 2.54 -9.03
CA LEU A 146 -0.53 1.59 -9.85
C LEU A 146 -1.14 0.20 -9.68
N PRO A 147 -1.30 -0.57 -10.74
CA PRO A 147 -0.76 -0.36 -12.09
C PRO A 147 -1.62 0.49 -13.01
N GLU A 148 -2.84 0.86 -12.64
CA GLU A 148 -3.79 1.50 -13.55
C GLU A 148 -3.23 2.78 -14.21
N ASP A 149 -2.53 3.59 -13.44
CA ASP A 149 -2.01 4.89 -13.88
C ASP A 149 -0.53 4.86 -14.34
N LEU A 150 -0.01 3.68 -14.59
CA LEU A 150 1.35 3.55 -15.12
C LEU A 150 1.45 4.04 -16.55
#